data_4dff3c8e5b930b25a5025a703402de60
#
_entry.id   4dff3c8e5b930b25a5025a703402de60
#
_cell.length_a   1.000
_cell.length_b   1.000
_cell.length_c   1.000
_cell.angle_alpha   90.00
_cell.angle_beta   90.00
_cell.angle_gamma   90.00
#
_symmetry.space_group_name_H-M   'P 1'
#
loop_
_entity.id
_entity.type
_entity.pdbx_description
1 polymer ?
#
loop_
_entity_poly.entity_id
_entity_poly.type
_entity_poly.pdbx_seq_one_letter_code
_entity_poly.pdbx_strand_id
1 'polypeptide(L)'
;DNRIGVREGMRYLIEQVNCKKIGMLGGPLCNSDARERKEVYEQVLAEYGLPFEEKQYVGGNYERGCYQEAGRLLDDNPDLDAILCVNDDTALGLYEEMKRRGLVPGRDISVLGFDDTRLAARATPPLSSVKADPMELGNVALKMLLNKIEGRSVCDMELPTHFVRRGSIAKVKQKIATEEAGKASELADAYFGDIYYRYRDGEQADVIYRLKDSFIRLVDLLEEAAEGEELLSNQAFRIEMAVDDYIA
;
A
#
# COMPACT_ATOMS: atom_id res chain seq x y z
N ASP A 1 6.70 15.75 -2.69
CA ASP A 1 5.43 15.67 -3.45
C ASP A 1 4.52 14.62 -2.80
N ASN A 2 3.40 15.06 -2.25
CA ASN A 2 2.40 14.16 -1.64
C ASN A 2 1.55 13.42 -2.69
N ARG A 3 1.54 13.89 -3.94
CA ARG A 3 0.52 13.52 -4.95
C ARG A 3 0.77 12.13 -5.54
N ILE A 4 2.03 11.83 -5.87
CA ILE A 4 2.36 10.61 -6.59
C ILE A 4 1.97 9.38 -5.78
N GLY A 5 2.47 9.24 -4.56
CA GLY A 5 2.22 8.04 -3.75
C GLY A 5 0.76 7.90 -3.31
N VAL A 6 0.05 9.01 -3.01
CA VAL A 6 -1.38 8.95 -2.70
C VAL A 6 -2.16 8.47 -3.93
N ARG A 7 -1.84 9.01 -5.12
CA ARG A 7 -2.46 8.60 -6.38
C ARG A 7 -2.21 7.11 -6.68
N GLU A 8 -0.97 6.65 -6.51
CA GLU A 8 -0.61 5.23 -6.68
C GLU A 8 -1.42 4.32 -5.75
N GLY A 9 -1.48 4.65 -4.45
CA GLY A 9 -2.22 3.88 -3.47
C GLY A 9 -3.73 3.86 -3.75
N MET A 10 -4.32 5.00 -4.08
CA MET A 10 -5.73 5.12 -4.44
C MET A 10 -6.07 4.35 -5.71
N ARG A 11 -5.23 4.45 -6.75
CA ARG A 11 -5.40 3.67 -7.98
C ARG A 11 -5.32 2.18 -7.70
N TYR A 12 -4.39 1.75 -6.86
CA TYR A 12 -4.29 0.35 -6.45
C TYR A 12 -5.58 -0.14 -5.77
N LEU A 13 -6.16 0.65 -4.85
CA LEU A 13 -7.42 0.32 -4.19
C LEU A 13 -8.58 0.17 -5.20
N ILE A 14 -8.64 1.04 -6.20
CA ILE A 14 -9.72 1.05 -7.19
C ILE A 14 -9.52 -0.03 -8.25
N GLU A 15 -8.35 -0.10 -8.86
CA GLU A 15 -8.08 -0.96 -10.02
C GLU A 15 -7.84 -2.42 -9.61
N GLN A 16 -7.06 -2.66 -8.55
CA GLN A 16 -6.64 -3.99 -8.15
C GLN A 16 -7.56 -4.61 -7.12
N VAL A 17 -8.00 -3.83 -6.11
CA VAL A 17 -8.88 -4.32 -5.05
C VAL A 17 -10.36 -4.18 -5.42
N ASN A 18 -10.67 -3.34 -6.42
CA ASN A 18 -12.03 -3.02 -6.88
C ASN A 18 -12.87 -2.28 -5.82
N CYS A 19 -12.22 -1.43 -5.01
CA CYS A 19 -12.91 -0.56 -4.07
C CYS A 19 -13.77 0.48 -4.80
N LYS A 20 -15.00 0.67 -4.35
CA LYS A 20 -15.97 1.61 -4.93
C LYS A 20 -16.34 2.73 -3.96
N LYS A 21 -16.32 2.43 -2.67
CA LYS A 21 -16.60 3.38 -1.59
C LYS A 21 -15.36 3.53 -0.74
N ILE A 22 -14.68 4.66 -0.93
CA ILE A 22 -13.46 4.97 -0.22
C ILE A 22 -13.72 6.18 0.66
N GLY A 23 -13.44 6.07 1.96
CA GLY A 23 -13.48 7.18 2.89
C GLY A 23 -12.10 7.79 3.13
N MET A 24 -12.07 8.96 3.77
CA MET A 24 -10.82 9.60 4.18
C MET A 24 -10.90 10.11 5.61
N LEU A 25 -9.95 9.70 6.46
CA LEU A 25 -9.61 10.36 7.72
C LEU A 25 -8.52 11.39 7.43
N GLY A 26 -8.94 12.64 7.27
CA GLY A 26 -8.07 13.77 6.92
C GLY A 26 -7.37 14.41 8.11
N GLY A 27 -6.51 15.37 7.83
CA GLY A 27 -5.89 16.26 8.81
C GLY A 27 -6.52 17.66 8.82
N PRO A 28 -5.96 18.56 9.64
CA PRO A 28 -6.44 19.95 9.71
C PRO A 28 -6.20 20.67 8.38
N LEU A 29 -7.23 21.23 7.80
CA LEU A 29 -7.16 21.88 6.48
C LEU A 29 -6.35 23.20 6.46
N CYS A 30 -5.92 23.71 7.61
CA CYS A 30 -4.93 24.79 7.65
C CYS A 30 -3.52 24.31 7.28
N ASN A 31 -3.25 23.00 7.34
CA ASN A 31 -2.00 22.39 6.89
C ASN A 31 -2.04 22.11 5.38
N SER A 32 -0.96 22.49 4.68
CA SER A 32 -0.86 22.34 3.21
C SER A 32 -0.86 20.87 2.78
N ASP A 33 -0.15 20.00 3.52
CA ASP A 33 -0.04 18.59 3.17
C ASP A 33 -1.39 17.87 3.31
N ALA A 34 -2.17 18.20 4.37
CA ALA A 34 -3.51 17.65 4.55
C ALA A 34 -4.45 18.05 3.42
N ARG A 35 -4.37 19.33 2.99
CA ARG A 35 -5.16 19.81 1.85
C ARG A 35 -4.77 19.11 0.56
N GLU A 36 -3.47 19.02 0.28
CA GLU A 36 -2.98 18.40 -0.94
C GLU A 36 -3.39 16.93 -1.02
N ARG A 37 -3.27 16.16 0.09
CA ARG A 37 -3.70 14.76 0.14
C ARG A 37 -5.22 14.63 -0.08
N LYS A 38 -6.03 15.55 0.48
CA LYS A 38 -7.47 15.58 0.25
C LYS A 38 -7.81 15.91 -1.20
N GLU A 39 -7.15 16.90 -1.79
CA GLU A 39 -7.34 17.27 -3.20
C GLU A 39 -7.06 16.09 -4.13
N VAL A 40 -5.96 15.38 -3.90
CA VAL A 40 -5.61 14.18 -4.68
C VAL A 40 -6.65 13.08 -4.51
N TYR A 41 -7.11 12.83 -3.29
CA TYR A 41 -8.17 11.86 -3.01
C TYR A 41 -9.44 12.18 -3.81
N GLU A 42 -9.92 13.43 -3.77
CA GLU A 42 -11.10 13.87 -4.52
C GLU A 42 -10.89 13.80 -6.04
N GLN A 43 -9.70 14.18 -6.53
CA GLN A 43 -9.36 14.11 -7.96
C GLN A 43 -9.38 12.66 -8.46
N VAL A 44 -8.78 11.73 -7.70
CA VAL A 44 -8.76 10.32 -8.11
C VAL A 44 -10.16 9.73 -8.12
N LEU A 45 -11.00 10.00 -7.12
CA LEU A 45 -12.39 9.55 -7.14
C LEU A 45 -13.12 10.07 -8.40
N ALA A 46 -12.94 11.34 -8.73
CA ALA A 46 -13.57 11.95 -9.91
C ALA A 46 -13.06 11.33 -11.22
N GLU A 47 -11.75 11.06 -11.35
CA GLU A 47 -11.13 10.41 -12.52
C GLU A 47 -11.72 9.02 -12.79
N TYR A 48 -12.08 8.29 -11.73
CA TYR A 48 -12.69 6.96 -11.85
C TYR A 48 -14.22 6.98 -11.82
N GLY A 49 -14.84 8.17 -11.83
CA GLY A 49 -16.30 8.31 -11.78
C GLY A 49 -16.93 7.76 -10.50
N LEU A 50 -16.17 7.70 -9.41
CA LEU A 50 -16.67 7.30 -8.10
C LEU A 50 -17.30 8.52 -7.40
N PRO A 51 -18.50 8.37 -6.81
CA PRO A 51 -19.15 9.47 -6.12
C PRO A 51 -18.36 9.83 -4.85
N PHE A 52 -18.24 11.12 -4.59
CA PHE A 52 -17.78 11.65 -3.31
C PHE A 52 -18.96 12.26 -2.56
N GLU A 53 -19.19 11.83 -1.33
CA GLU A 53 -20.15 12.40 -0.41
C GLU A 53 -19.41 13.03 0.77
N GLU A 54 -19.87 14.19 1.28
CA GLU A 54 -19.19 14.89 2.39
C GLU A 54 -18.96 14.01 3.62
N LYS A 55 -19.87 13.08 3.91
CA LYS A 55 -19.74 12.13 5.03
C LYS A 55 -18.56 11.14 4.89
N GLN A 56 -18.02 10.97 3.67
CA GLN A 56 -16.85 10.12 3.42
C GLN A 56 -15.55 10.79 3.84
N TYR A 57 -15.56 12.08 4.17
CA TYR A 57 -14.41 12.81 4.69
C TYR A 57 -14.63 13.27 6.11
N VAL A 58 -13.74 12.89 7.00
CA VAL A 58 -13.72 13.38 8.39
C VAL A 58 -12.34 13.95 8.68
N GLY A 59 -12.27 15.25 8.97
CA GLY A 59 -11.03 15.92 9.36
C GLY A 59 -10.65 15.60 10.81
N GLY A 60 -9.36 15.42 11.06
CA GLY A 60 -8.77 15.15 12.38
C GLY A 60 -7.47 15.95 12.60
N ASN A 61 -6.66 15.55 13.57
CA ASN A 61 -5.49 16.29 14.07
C ASN A 61 -4.14 15.56 13.91
N TYR A 62 -3.96 14.67 12.93
CA TYR A 62 -2.74 13.88 12.76
C TYR A 62 -2.37 12.95 13.93
N GLU A 63 -3.28 12.73 14.87
CA GLU A 63 -3.00 12.01 16.10
C GLU A 63 -3.64 10.62 16.11
N ARG A 64 -2.98 9.68 16.80
CA ARG A 64 -3.54 8.34 17.05
C ARG A 64 -4.84 8.38 17.85
N GLY A 65 -5.07 9.43 18.60
CA GLY A 65 -6.29 9.66 19.41
C GLY A 65 -7.56 10.00 18.62
N CYS A 66 -7.60 9.76 17.30
CA CYS A 66 -8.71 10.08 16.39
C CYS A 66 -9.92 9.12 16.48
N TYR A 67 -10.21 8.57 17.66
CA TYR A 67 -11.27 7.54 17.81
C TYR A 67 -12.67 8.07 17.52
N GLN A 68 -12.95 9.33 17.85
CA GLN A 68 -14.25 9.94 17.59
C GLN A 68 -14.45 10.17 16.08
N GLU A 69 -13.43 10.67 15.42
CA GLU A 69 -13.42 10.89 13.97
C GLU A 69 -13.53 9.57 13.21
N ALA A 70 -12.74 8.57 13.61
CA ALA A 70 -12.80 7.24 13.04
C ALA A 70 -14.18 6.58 13.26
N GLY A 71 -14.73 6.72 14.50
CA GLY A 71 -16.05 6.25 14.84
C GLY A 71 -17.12 6.87 13.95
N ARG A 72 -17.12 8.21 13.81
CA ARG A 72 -18.06 8.93 12.95
C ARG A 72 -17.97 8.50 11.50
N LEU A 73 -16.75 8.39 10.97
CA LEU A 73 -16.57 7.97 9.57
C LEU A 73 -17.19 6.59 9.32
N LEU A 74 -16.96 5.63 10.25
CA LEU A 74 -17.48 4.27 10.14
C LEU A 74 -19.00 4.19 10.37
N ASP A 75 -19.56 5.01 11.28
CA ASP A 75 -21.00 5.04 11.56
C ASP A 75 -21.80 5.64 10.41
N ASP A 76 -21.29 6.72 9.82
CA ASP A 76 -21.93 7.42 8.71
C ASP A 76 -21.79 6.66 7.37
N ASN A 77 -20.84 5.72 7.30
CA ASN A 77 -20.52 4.97 6.09
C ASN A 77 -20.28 3.47 6.38
N PRO A 78 -21.32 2.69 6.67
CA PRO A 78 -21.17 1.29 7.07
C PRO A 78 -20.70 0.36 5.93
N ASP A 79 -20.65 0.84 4.71
CA ASP A 79 -20.32 0.10 3.49
C ASP A 79 -19.02 0.56 2.81
N LEU A 80 -18.09 1.14 3.56
CA LEU A 80 -16.76 1.49 3.05
C LEU A 80 -15.95 0.26 2.69
N ASP A 81 -15.36 0.28 1.50
CA ASP A 81 -14.40 -0.71 1.04
C ASP A 81 -12.97 -0.39 1.51
N ALA A 82 -12.65 0.90 1.59
CA ALA A 82 -11.34 1.37 1.98
C ALA A 82 -11.38 2.72 2.69
N ILE A 83 -10.33 3.01 3.47
CA ILE A 83 -10.12 4.31 4.13
C ILE A 83 -8.67 4.75 3.87
N LEU A 84 -8.52 5.95 3.27
CA LEU A 84 -7.27 6.67 3.22
C LEU A 84 -7.12 7.48 4.51
N CYS A 85 -6.03 7.30 5.22
CA CYS A 85 -5.67 8.08 6.40
C CYS A 85 -4.62 9.13 6.04
N VAL A 86 -4.74 10.31 6.62
CA VAL A 86 -3.82 11.43 6.35
C VAL A 86 -2.37 11.06 6.70
N ASN A 87 -2.15 10.24 7.73
CA ASN A 87 -0.86 9.69 8.10
C ASN A 87 -0.99 8.32 8.80
N ASP A 88 0.12 7.71 9.13
CA ASP A 88 0.17 6.39 9.78
C ASP A 88 -0.36 6.42 11.22
N ASP A 89 -0.13 7.49 11.98
CA ASP A 89 -0.65 7.58 13.34
C ASP A 89 -2.18 7.63 13.35
N THR A 90 -2.80 8.38 12.43
CA THR A 90 -4.25 8.36 12.22
C THR A 90 -4.74 6.97 11.81
N ALA A 91 -4.01 6.27 10.92
CA ALA A 91 -4.36 4.91 10.52
C ALA A 91 -4.28 3.92 11.68
N LEU A 92 -3.29 4.05 12.56
CA LEU A 92 -3.19 3.21 13.76
C LEU A 92 -4.30 3.51 14.77
N GLY A 93 -4.74 4.77 14.87
CA GLY A 93 -5.93 5.14 15.65
C GLY A 93 -7.21 4.51 15.09
N LEU A 94 -7.37 4.52 13.76
CA LEU A 94 -8.44 3.81 13.07
C LEU A 94 -8.39 2.30 13.35
N TYR A 95 -7.21 1.68 13.39
CA TYR A 95 -7.07 0.26 13.74
C TYR A 95 -7.64 -0.06 15.12
N GLU A 96 -7.40 0.80 16.11
CA GLU A 96 -7.92 0.60 17.45
C GLU A 96 -9.44 0.72 17.48
N GLU A 97 -10.02 1.67 16.74
CA GLU A 97 -11.47 1.79 16.62
C GLU A 97 -12.10 0.62 15.85
N MET A 98 -11.48 0.19 14.75
CA MET A 98 -11.90 -1.00 14.02
C MET A 98 -11.88 -2.24 14.93
N LYS A 99 -10.83 -2.42 15.73
CA LYS A 99 -10.72 -3.53 16.69
C LYS A 99 -11.86 -3.52 17.72
N ARG A 100 -12.24 -2.34 18.24
CA ARG A 100 -13.38 -2.21 19.17
C ARG A 100 -14.70 -2.67 18.55
N ARG A 101 -14.83 -2.53 17.23
CA ARG A 101 -16.00 -2.93 16.45
C ARG A 101 -15.91 -4.36 15.91
N GLY A 102 -14.84 -5.08 16.19
CA GLY A 102 -14.59 -6.43 15.64
C GLY A 102 -14.21 -6.45 14.16
N LEU A 103 -13.87 -5.30 13.58
CA LEU A 103 -13.41 -5.16 12.21
C LEU A 103 -11.90 -5.39 12.12
N VAL A 104 -11.46 -6.00 11.03
CA VAL A 104 -10.04 -6.30 10.78
C VAL A 104 -9.58 -5.55 9.52
N PRO A 105 -8.56 -4.67 9.64
CA PRO A 105 -7.96 -4.01 8.49
C PRO A 105 -7.50 -5.02 7.42
N GLY A 106 -7.75 -4.72 6.15
CA GLY A 106 -7.39 -5.59 5.03
C GLY A 106 -8.29 -6.80 4.81
N ARG A 107 -9.13 -7.16 5.79
CA ARG A 107 -10.17 -8.18 5.63
C ARG A 107 -11.54 -7.54 5.40
N ASP A 108 -11.93 -6.63 6.29
CA ASP A 108 -13.26 -6.03 6.27
C ASP A 108 -13.23 -4.68 5.54
N ILE A 109 -12.24 -3.84 5.84
CA ILE A 109 -12.00 -2.55 5.21
C ILE A 109 -10.50 -2.42 4.92
N SER A 110 -10.13 -2.03 3.71
CA SER A 110 -8.73 -1.71 3.36
C SER A 110 -8.31 -0.39 4.00
N VAL A 111 -7.10 -0.32 4.53
CA VAL A 111 -6.57 0.90 5.16
C VAL A 111 -5.24 1.30 4.52
N LEU A 112 -5.15 2.55 4.09
CA LEU A 112 -3.95 3.16 3.52
C LEU A 112 -3.50 4.34 4.38
N GLY A 113 -2.26 4.31 4.87
CA GLY A 113 -1.62 5.38 5.62
C GLY A 113 -0.70 6.25 4.76
N PHE A 114 0.08 7.10 5.43
CA PHE A 114 1.13 7.96 4.86
C PHE A 114 2.25 8.11 5.89
N ASP A 115 3.50 8.25 5.49
CA ASP A 115 4.79 8.41 6.17
C ASP A 115 5.65 7.13 6.19
N ASP A 116 5.08 5.95 6.05
CA ASP A 116 5.77 4.65 6.10
C ASP A 116 6.62 4.45 7.36
N THR A 117 6.02 4.72 8.50
CA THR A 117 6.68 4.64 9.81
C THR A 117 7.02 3.20 10.20
N ARG A 118 8.03 3.04 11.06
CA ARG A 118 8.38 1.72 11.64
C ARG A 118 7.22 1.09 12.41
N LEU A 119 6.35 1.91 13.01
CA LEU A 119 5.17 1.43 13.74
C LEU A 119 4.13 0.88 12.76
N ALA A 120 3.92 1.56 11.64
CA ALA A 120 3.04 1.11 10.56
C ALA A 120 3.49 -0.26 10.01
N ALA A 121 4.79 -0.43 9.75
CA ALA A 121 5.35 -1.68 9.25
C ALA A 121 5.21 -2.86 10.25
N ARG A 122 5.13 -2.57 11.56
CA ARG A 122 5.00 -3.57 12.65
C ARG A 122 3.58 -3.73 13.17
N ALA A 123 2.61 -3.00 12.64
CA ALA A 123 1.21 -3.14 13.01
C ALA A 123 0.67 -4.53 12.65
N THR A 124 -0.47 -4.91 13.20
CA THR A 124 -1.12 -6.19 12.90
C THR A 124 -2.55 -5.94 12.43
N PRO A 125 -2.80 -6.15 11.12
CA PRO A 125 -1.85 -6.48 10.05
C PRO A 125 -0.89 -5.31 9.75
N PRO A 126 0.28 -5.54 9.10
CA PRO A 126 1.19 -4.47 8.71
C PRO A 126 0.49 -3.45 7.80
N LEU A 127 0.63 -2.15 8.12
CA LEU A 127 -0.07 -1.07 7.43
C LEU A 127 0.57 -0.77 6.07
N SER A 128 -0.23 -0.79 5.01
CA SER A 128 0.12 -0.23 3.71
C SER A 128 0.16 1.29 3.80
N SER A 129 1.19 1.90 3.29
CA SER A 129 1.43 3.33 3.50
C SER A 129 2.09 3.97 2.28
N VAL A 130 2.01 5.29 2.21
CA VAL A 130 2.79 6.07 1.25
C VAL A 130 4.10 6.46 1.92
N LYS A 131 5.21 6.05 1.32
CA LYS A 131 6.55 6.34 1.81
C LYS A 131 7.01 7.72 1.32
N ALA A 132 7.31 8.61 2.24
CA ALA A 132 8.16 9.78 2.02
C ALA A 132 9.52 9.48 2.67
N ASP A 133 10.63 9.59 1.92
CA ASP A 133 11.95 9.27 2.47
C ASP A 133 12.60 10.49 3.16
N PRO A 134 12.55 10.57 4.51
CA PRO A 134 13.10 11.71 5.24
C PRO A 134 14.63 11.77 5.19
N MET A 135 15.30 10.63 4.97
CA MET A 135 16.77 10.60 4.83
C MET A 135 17.20 11.19 3.50
N GLU A 136 16.49 10.84 2.41
CA GLU A 136 16.75 11.43 1.11
C GLU A 136 16.46 12.93 1.12
N LEU A 137 15.33 13.35 1.73
CA LEU A 137 14.99 14.75 1.91
C LEU A 137 16.10 15.51 2.65
N GLY A 138 16.60 14.96 3.76
CA GLY A 138 17.70 15.55 4.52
C GLY A 138 18.99 15.66 3.71
N ASN A 139 19.35 14.62 2.95
CA ASN A 139 20.54 14.61 2.09
C ASN A 139 20.44 15.64 0.97
N VAL A 140 19.31 15.75 0.32
CA VAL A 140 19.07 16.74 -0.75
C VAL A 140 19.11 18.15 -0.17
N ALA A 141 18.42 18.40 0.95
CA ALA A 141 18.42 19.69 1.61
C ALA A 141 19.84 20.14 2.02
N LEU A 142 20.64 19.22 2.57
CA LEU A 142 22.03 19.52 2.92
C LEU A 142 22.88 19.86 1.67
N LYS A 143 22.74 19.10 0.59
CA LYS A 143 23.44 19.40 -0.68
C LYS A 143 23.06 20.77 -1.24
N MET A 144 21.77 21.10 -1.21
CA MET A 144 21.28 22.41 -1.65
C MET A 144 21.85 23.54 -0.78
N LEU A 145 21.88 23.35 0.55
CA LEU A 145 22.46 24.32 1.48
C LEU A 145 23.96 24.55 1.21
N LEU A 146 24.75 23.49 1.04
CA LEU A 146 26.16 23.57 0.72
C LEU A 146 26.39 24.30 -0.61
N ASN A 147 25.63 23.96 -1.64
CA ASN A 147 25.72 24.69 -2.92
C ASN A 147 25.42 26.16 -2.76
N LYS A 148 24.41 26.53 -1.97
CA LYS A 148 24.09 27.94 -1.70
C LYS A 148 25.18 28.68 -0.95
N ILE A 149 25.82 28.02 0.03
CA ILE A 149 26.98 28.59 0.77
C ILE A 149 28.16 28.81 -0.18
N GLU A 150 28.40 27.91 -1.13
CA GLU A 150 29.47 28.02 -2.13
C GLU A 150 29.14 28.97 -3.29
N GLY A 151 28.01 29.68 -3.24
CA GLY A 151 27.59 30.64 -4.25
C GLY A 151 27.04 30.03 -5.53
N ARG A 152 26.73 28.72 -5.53
CA ARG A 152 26.10 28.04 -6.65
C ARG A 152 24.59 28.29 -6.65
N SER A 153 23.98 28.33 -7.82
CA SER A 153 22.52 28.43 -7.93
C SER A 153 21.88 27.12 -7.50
N VAL A 154 20.78 27.21 -6.76
CA VAL A 154 19.92 26.11 -6.35
C VAL A 154 18.53 26.34 -6.90
N CYS A 155 17.87 25.29 -7.36
CA CYS A 155 16.47 25.31 -7.76
C CYS A 155 15.65 24.49 -6.76
N ASP A 156 14.35 24.77 -6.69
CA ASP A 156 13.42 23.97 -5.91
C ASP A 156 13.38 22.53 -6.47
N MET A 157 13.31 21.56 -5.56
CA MET A 157 13.24 20.14 -5.89
C MET A 157 12.06 19.51 -5.15
N GLU A 158 11.30 18.73 -5.88
CA GLU A 158 10.27 17.87 -5.32
C GLU A 158 10.76 16.42 -5.34
N LEU A 159 10.71 15.76 -4.18
CA LEU A 159 11.04 14.34 -4.07
C LEU A 159 9.77 13.52 -4.21
N PRO A 160 9.78 12.45 -5.01
CA PRO A 160 8.62 11.60 -5.18
C PRO A 160 8.32 10.82 -3.91
N THR A 161 7.04 10.54 -3.70
CA THR A 161 6.56 9.56 -2.72
C THR A 161 6.14 8.29 -3.44
N HIS A 162 6.13 7.14 -2.73
CA HIS A 162 5.84 5.83 -3.30
C HIS A 162 4.84 5.08 -2.43
N PHE A 163 3.93 4.37 -3.06
CA PHE A 163 3.01 3.48 -2.37
C PHE A 163 3.72 2.17 -1.97
N VAL A 164 3.60 1.80 -0.69
CA VAL A 164 4.12 0.55 -0.12
C VAL A 164 2.93 -0.31 0.33
N ARG A 165 2.66 -1.38 -0.42
CA ARG A 165 1.61 -2.33 -0.09
C ARG A 165 2.05 -3.25 1.05
N ARG A 166 1.12 -3.53 2.00
CA ARG A 166 1.26 -4.51 3.09
C ARG A 166 -0.09 -5.20 3.36
N GLY A 167 -0.24 -5.76 4.56
CA GLY A 167 -1.39 -6.58 4.94
C GLY A 167 -2.69 -5.82 5.23
N SER A 168 -2.68 -4.49 5.29
CA SER A 168 -3.88 -3.68 5.57
C SER A 168 -4.79 -3.43 4.38
N ILE A 169 -4.40 -3.85 3.20
CA ILE A 169 -5.20 -3.78 1.99
C ILE A 169 -5.68 -5.18 1.64
N ALA A 170 -6.97 -5.31 1.35
CA ALA A 170 -7.60 -6.58 1.01
C ALA A 170 -6.83 -7.29 -0.11
N LYS A 171 -6.69 -8.60 0.03
CA LYS A 171 -6.21 -9.42 -1.07
C LYS A 171 -7.15 -9.21 -2.25
N VAL A 172 -6.58 -8.99 -3.42
CA VAL A 172 -7.34 -8.87 -4.65
C VAL A 172 -8.31 -10.05 -4.73
N LYS A 173 -9.62 -9.78 -4.71
CA LYS A 173 -10.61 -10.78 -5.09
C LYS A 173 -10.45 -10.95 -6.60
N GLN A 174 -9.53 -11.81 -7.00
CA GLN A 174 -9.48 -12.20 -8.39
C GLN A 174 -10.86 -12.73 -8.74
N LYS A 175 -11.57 -12.03 -9.63
CA LYS A 175 -12.55 -12.69 -10.45
C LYS A 175 -11.77 -13.81 -11.12
N ILE A 176 -12.08 -15.04 -10.74
CA ILE A 176 -11.74 -16.22 -11.51
C ILE A 176 -12.36 -15.97 -12.89
N ALA A 177 -11.61 -15.27 -13.73
CA ALA A 177 -11.84 -15.26 -15.16
C ALA A 177 -11.26 -16.57 -15.61
N THR A 178 -12.14 -17.54 -15.71
CA THR A 178 -12.10 -18.72 -16.57
C THR A 178 -10.78 -18.94 -17.32
N GLU A 179 -10.19 -20.08 -16.94
CA GLU A 179 -9.57 -21.03 -17.82
C GLU A 179 -8.08 -20.79 -18.18
N GLU A 180 -7.26 -21.56 -17.53
CA GLU A 180 -6.03 -22.21 -18.01
C GLU A 180 -4.69 -21.42 -18.07
N ALA A 181 -4.64 -20.09 -18.08
CA ALA A 181 -3.33 -19.39 -18.06
C ALA A 181 -3.00 -18.71 -16.72
N GLY A 182 -3.82 -18.87 -15.69
CA GLY A 182 -3.83 -18.04 -14.49
C GLY A 182 -3.08 -18.57 -13.28
N LYS A 183 -3.11 -19.88 -13.02
CA LYS A 183 -2.70 -20.43 -11.70
C LYS A 183 -1.23 -20.20 -11.35
N ALA A 184 -0.33 -20.35 -12.31
CA ALA A 184 1.10 -20.18 -12.06
C ALA A 184 1.49 -18.72 -11.80
N SER A 185 0.91 -17.79 -12.56
CA SER A 185 1.14 -16.35 -12.36
C SER A 185 0.56 -15.87 -11.03
N GLU A 186 -0.61 -16.39 -10.65
CA GLU A 186 -1.29 -16.09 -9.38
C GLU A 186 -0.50 -16.56 -8.17
N LEU A 187 0.01 -17.79 -8.22
CA LEU A 187 0.91 -18.34 -7.22
C LEU A 187 2.21 -17.53 -7.13
N ALA A 188 2.80 -17.19 -8.29
CA ALA A 188 4.00 -16.39 -8.32
C ALA A 188 3.78 -14.99 -7.73
N ASP A 189 2.67 -14.31 -8.03
CA ASP A 189 2.36 -12.99 -7.44
C ASP A 189 2.10 -13.07 -5.95
N ALA A 190 1.49 -14.14 -5.45
CA ALA A 190 1.29 -14.35 -4.02
C ALA A 190 2.61 -14.58 -3.26
N TYR A 191 3.53 -15.36 -3.84
CA TYR A 191 4.80 -15.71 -3.18
C TYR A 191 5.91 -14.68 -3.41
N PHE A 192 6.09 -14.19 -4.63
CA PHE A 192 7.15 -13.26 -4.97
C PHE A 192 6.80 -11.80 -4.74
N GLY A 193 5.53 -11.44 -4.64
CA GLY A 193 5.11 -10.09 -4.30
C GLY A 193 5.71 -9.61 -2.98
N ASP A 194 5.62 -10.42 -1.93
CA ASP A 194 6.17 -10.11 -0.62
C ASP A 194 7.71 -10.14 -0.59
N ILE A 195 8.34 -11.05 -1.33
CA ILE A 195 9.80 -11.15 -1.45
C ILE A 195 10.34 -9.96 -2.25
N TYR A 196 9.71 -9.61 -3.36
CA TYR A 196 10.08 -8.46 -4.17
C TYR A 196 10.05 -7.15 -3.36
N TYR A 197 9.05 -6.94 -2.52
CA TYR A 197 8.96 -5.76 -1.67
C TYR A 197 10.01 -5.71 -0.56
N ARG A 198 10.50 -6.85 -0.09
CA ARG A 198 11.60 -6.90 0.92
C ARG A 198 12.95 -6.50 0.34
N TYR A 199 13.20 -6.76 -0.94
CA TYR A 199 14.52 -6.65 -1.58
C TYR A 199 14.56 -5.67 -2.77
N ARG A 200 13.50 -4.88 -2.98
CA ARG A 200 13.32 -3.99 -4.14
C ARG A 200 14.44 -2.96 -4.34
N ASP A 201 15.08 -2.54 -3.27
CA ASP A 201 16.01 -1.39 -3.27
C ASP A 201 17.50 -1.81 -3.37
N GLY A 202 17.80 -3.04 -3.80
CA GLY A 202 19.17 -3.55 -3.90
C GLY A 202 19.51 -4.17 -5.25
N GLU A 203 20.80 -4.49 -5.43
CA GLU A 203 21.34 -5.23 -6.59
C GLU A 203 20.65 -6.60 -6.82
N GLN A 204 19.84 -7.02 -5.87
CA GLN A 204 19.13 -8.31 -5.89
C GLN A 204 17.75 -8.25 -6.58
N ALA A 205 17.21 -7.07 -6.89
CA ALA A 205 15.90 -6.94 -7.52
C ALA A 205 15.83 -7.71 -8.85
N ASP A 206 16.88 -7.63 -9.68
CA ASP A 206 16.97 -8.37 -10.95
C ASP A 206 17.01 -9.89 -10.76
N VAL A 207 17.62 -10.35 -9.68
CA VAL A 207 17.69 -11.77 -9.32
C VAL A 207 16.30 -12.28 -8.94
N ILE A 208 15.56 -11.51 -8.16
CA ILE A 208 14.19 -11.84 -7.74
C ILE A 208 13.23 -11.87 -8.94
N TYR A 209 13.35 -10.94 -9.89
CA TYR A 209 12.59 -10.98 -11.14
C TYR A 209 12.84 -12.24 -11.94
N ARG A 210 14.12 -12.64 -12.10
CA ARG A 210 14.48 -13.88 -12.83
C ARG A 210 14.01 -15.13 -12.10
N LEU A 211 14.04 -15.12 -10.77
CA LEU A 211 13.51 -16.21 -9.95
C LEU A 211 12.00 -16.33 -10.10
N LYS A 212 11.27 -15.21 -10.09
CA LYS A 212 9.82 -15.20 -10.34
C LYS A 212 9.48 -15.78 -11.71
N ASP A 213 10.17 -15.34 -12.77
CA ASP A 213 9.98 -15.87 -14.13
C ASP A 213 10.29 -17.38 -14.23
N SER A 214 11.36 -17.82 -13.55
CA SER A 214 11.73 -19.22 -13.50
C SER A 214 10.72 -20.06 -12.70
N PHE A 215 10.17 -19.49 -11.64
CA PHE A 215 9.12 -20.13 -10.85
C PHE A 215 7.82 -20.28 -11.63
N ILE A 216 7.40 -19.25 -12.35
CA ILE A 216 6.20 -19.32 -13.23
C ILE A 216 6.36 -20.46 -14.24
N ARG A 217 7.50 -20.52 -14.94
CA ARG A 217 7.77 -21.60 -15.91
C ARG A 217 7.81 -22.98 -15.26
N LEU A 218 8.35 -23.09 -14.04
CA LEU A 218 8.39 -24.36 -13.31
C LEU A 218 6.99 -24.81 -12.91
N VAL A 219 6.13 -23.89 -12.47
CA VAL A 219 4.74 -24.20 -12.08
C VAL A 219 3.95 -24.59 -13.32
N ASP A 220 4.09 -23.89 -14.45
CA ASP A 220 3.47 -24.26 -15.74
C ASP A 220 3.88 -25.70 -16.15
N LEU A 221 5.18 -26.04 -16.06
CA LEU A 221 5.67 -27.38 -16.37
C LEU A 221 5.16 -28.46 -15.40
N LEU A 222 4.95 -28.10 -14.14
CA LEU A 222 4.41 -29.01 -13.13
C LEU A 222 2.90 -29.20 -13.29
N GLU A 223 2.18 -28.16 -13.72
CA GLU A 223 0.75 -28.25 -14.06
C GLU A 223 0.53 -29.13 -15.29
N GLU A 224 1.41 -29.04 -16.30
CA GLU A 224 1.40 -29.94 -17.46
C GLU A 224 1.71 -31.41 -17.09
N ALA A 225 2.46 -31.62 -15.99
CA ALA A 225 2.93 -32.95 -15.58
C ALA A 225 2.09 -33.60 -14.45
N ALA A 226 1.23 -32.84 -13.78
CA ALA A 226 0.56 -33.29 -12.57
C ALA A 226 -0.98 -33.25 -12.67
N GLU A 227 -1.63 -34.37 -12.47
CA GLU A 227 -3.07 -34.47 -12.22
C GLU A 227 -3.35 -34.28 -10.70
N GLY A 228 -3.26 -33.04 -10.14
CA GLY A 228 -3.73 -32.80 -8.77
C GLY A 228 -3.18 -31.56 -8.06
N GLU A 229 -4.09 -30.77 -7.43
CA GLU A 229 -3.78 -29.51 -6.72
C GLU A 229 -2.91 -29.65 -5.46
N GLU A 230 -2.90 -30.80 -4.81
CA GLU A 230 -2.21 -31.06 -3.54
C GLU A 230 -0.68 -31.14 -3.71
N LEU A 231 -0.20 -31.55 -4.88
CA LEU A 231 1.22 -31.66 -5.21
C LEU A 231 1.87 -30.28 -5.40
N LEU A 232 1.15 -29.32 -5.99
CA LEU A 232 1.62 -27.97 -6.27
C LEU A 232 1.84 -27.14 -4.98
N SER A 233 0.92 -27.26 -4.02
CA SER A 233 1.01 -26.55 -2.74
C SER A 233 2.27 -26.95 -1.94
N ASN A 234 2.60 -28.24 -1.90
CA ASN A 234 3.77 -28.75 -1.20
C ASN A 234 5.10 -28.40 -1.90
N GLN A 235 5.10 -28.31 -3.22
CA GLN A 235 6.28 -27.90 -3.99
C GLN A 235 6.54 -26.41 -3.89
N ALA A 236 5.50 -25.56 -3.91
CA ALA A 236 5.61 -24.13 -3.72
C ALA A 236 6.26 -23.78 -2.37
N PHE A 237 5.83 -24.41 -1.28
CA PHE A 237 6.43 -24.24 0.04
C PHE A 237 7.92 -24.61 0.10
N ARG A 238 8.34 -25.67 -0.60
CA ARG A 238 9.74 -26.07 -0.66
C ARG A 238 10.61 -25.10 -1.46
N ILE A 239 10.05 -24.46 -2.47
CA ILE A 239 10.73 -23.45 -3.27
C ILE A 239 10.87 -22.14 -2.49
N GLU A 240 9.86 -21.75 -1.71
CA GLU A 240 9.91 -20.59 -0.82
C GLU A 240 11.06 -20.72 0.17
N MET A 241 11.20 -21.87 0.86
CA MET A 241 12.30 -22.12 1.78
C MET A 241 13.67 -22.07 1.08
N ALA A 242 13.78 -22.59 -0.14
CA ALA A 242 15.02 -22.56 -0.90
C ALA A 242 15.42 -21.15 -1.36
N VAL A 243 14.43 -20.29 -1.63
CA VAL A 243 14.68 -18.88 -1.98
C VAL A 243 15.10 -18.07 -0.75
N ASP A 244 14.45 -18.28 0.40
CA ASP A 244 14.80 -17.62 1.66
C ASP A 244 16.22 -18.01 2.13
N ASP A 245 16.61 -19.29 2.00
CA ASP A 245 17.97 -19.78 2.30
C ASP A 245 19.04 -19.24 1.33
N TYR A 246 18.66 -18.94 0.07
CA TYR A 246 19.58 -18.38 -0.92
C TYR A 246 19.82 -16.88 -0.73
N ILE A 247 18.83 -16.16 -0.17
CA ILE A 247 18.86 -14.70 0.01
C ILE A 247 19.44 -14.34 1.41
N ALA A 248 19.42 -15.26 2.39
CA ALA A 248 20.00 -15.09 3.73
C ALA A 248 21.52 -15.19 3.71
#